data_973466b1f16eeed42926c56698dfd878
#
_entry.id   973466b1f16eeed42926c56698dfd878
#
_cell.length_a   1.000
_cell.length_b   1.000
_cell.length_c   1.000
_cell.angle_alpha   90.00
_cell.angle_beta   90.00
_cell.angle_gamma   90.00
#
_symmetry.space_group_name_H-M   'P 1'
#
loop_
_entity.id
_entity.type
_entity.pdbx_description
1 polymer ?
#
loop_
_entity_poly.entity_id
_entity_poly.type
_entity_poly.pdbx_seq_one_letter_code
_entity_poly.pdbx_strand_id
1 'polypeptide(L)'
;VTELHKRPWLVLAGLALGVTVTNGFARFAYGLILPAMQSDLGWNYAQAGWLNTANALGYIAGAVVTMLMIGRYSATSLFSFGLITTNLALLATGLIAELWWQTLWRVLVGFFGAMSFSTAGVLAAGLFPNDPRRNALAIAILFGTGGGLAIVLSGASLPLFLDHYGADHWPLAWVIIAAICLLFLPLCLWSAAKLKRPAPPQAKARAPLPISQIWAQLAGYAGFGLGYIVFLTFLSAWMTQQAASASFIAAVWILLGLSICISPLVWRAILARHASGLPLAMILTCIALGSALPVLFPGNISLLSAAVIFGLSVFMAPSAVTNFARQNLPAHSWGAAISLFTVVFAVAQTLGPYAAGLLGDLAGDIGISLLGASGLLLLGAVIALTQKPLPNPPRGQIAQSGKQE
;
A
#
# COMPACT_ATOMS: atom_id res chain seq x y z
N VAL A 1 -25.14 -2.22 -20.08
CA VAL A 1 -24.89 -0.79 -19.81
C VAL A 1 -25.90 -0.21 -18.83
N THR A 2 -27.13 -0.73 -18.77
CA THR A 2 -28.26 -0.12 -18.06
C THR A 2 -28.32 -0.36 -16.54
N GLU A 3 -27.69 -1.38 -15.98
CA GLU A 3 -27.72 -1.66 -14.54
C GLU A 3 -26.59 -0.98 -13.72
N LEU A 4 -25.47 -0.63 -14.37
CA LEU A 4 -24.34 0.06 -13.73
C LEU A 4 -24.77 1.44 -13.19
N HIS A 5 -25.73 2.10 -13.87
CA HIS A 5 -26.25 3.41 -13.49
C HIS A 5 -27.07 3.38 -12.19
N LYS A 6 -27.57 2.21 -11.76
CA LYS A 6 -28.46 2.12 -10.60
C LYS A 6 -27.73 2.10 -9.24
N ARG A 7 -26.48 1.56 -9.13
CA ARG A 7 -25.77 1.43 -7.84
C ARG A 7 -24.22 1.52 -7.98
N PRO A 8 -23.65 2.58 -8.55
CA PRO A 8 -22.21 2.64 -8.79
C PRO A 8 -21.38 2.65 -7.49
N TRP A 9 -21.91 3.20 -6.42
CA TRP A 9 -21.26 3.23 -5.12
C TRP A 9 -21.21 1.85 -4.43
N LEU A 10 -22.21 1.00 -4.65
CA LEU A 10 -22.16 -0.37 -4.16
C LEU A 10 -21.13 -1.22 -4.93
N VAL A 11 -21.02 -0.99 -6.25
CA VAL A 11 -19.96 -1.61 -7.05
C VAL A 11 -18.58 -1.15 -6.57
N LEU A 12 -18.42 0.15 -6.29
CA LEU A 12 -17.18 0.68 -5.71
C LEU A 12 -16.87 0.04 -4.35
N ALA A 13 -17.87 -0.11 -3.48
CA ALA A 13 -17.70 -0.75 -2.17
C ALA A 13 -17.17 -2.18 -2.30
N GLY A 14 -17.70 -2.99 -3.23
CA GLY A 14 -17.20 -4.34 -3.46
C GLY A 14 -15.76 -4.36 -4.01
N LEU A 15 -15.38 -3.42 -4.89
CA LEU A 15 -14.00 -3.30 -5.33
C LEU A 15 -13.08 -2.84 -4.18
N ALA A 16 -13.53 -1.93 -3.32
CA ALA A 16 -12.78 -1.47 -2.16
C ALA A 16 -12.55 -2.61 -1.15
N LEU A 17 -13.56 -3.47 -0.91
CA LEU A 17 -13.38 -4.68 -0.13
C LEU A 17 -12.36 -5.64 -0.77
N GLY A 18 -12.30 -5.75 -2.10
CA GLY A 18 -11.24 -6.48 -2.79
C GLY A 18 -9.85 -5.91 -2.50
N VAL A 19 -9.71 -4.59 -2.46
CA VAL A 19 -8.46 -3.92 -2.04
C VAL A 19 -8.16 -4.16 -0.56
N THR A 20 -9.19 -4.17 0.31
CA THR A 20 -9.07 -4.54 1.72
C THR A 20 -8.45 -5.92 1.88
N VAL A 21 -8.88 -6.89 1.09
CA VAL A 21 -8.29 -8.25 1.08
C VAL A 21 -6.85 -8.23 0.57
N THR A 22 -6.63 -7.69 -0.63
CA THR A 22 -5.39 -7.91 -1.39
C THR A 22 -4.22 -6.99 -1.00
N ASN A 23 -4.49 -5.83 -0.44
CA ASN A 23 -3.47 -4.92 0.09
C ASN A 23 -3.49 -4.86 1.61
N GLY A 24 -4.67 -4.83 2.21
CA GLY A 24 -4.82 -4.71 3.64
C GLY A 24 -4.48 -6.00 4.39
N PHE A 25 -5.33 -7.00 4.33
CA PHE A 25 -5.10 -8.26 5.04
C PHE A 25 -3.90 -9.02 4.50
N ALA A 26 -3.76 -9.12 3.18
CA ALA A 26 -2.66 -9.83 2.54
C ALA A 26 -1.27 -9.26 2.90
N ARG A 27 -1.19 -8.00 3.26
CA ARG A 27 0.07 -7.31 3.47
C ARG A 27 0.26 -6.79 4.89
N PHE A 28 -0.70 -6.02 5.42
CA PHE A 28 -0.52 -5.28 6.66
C PHE A 28 -0.93 -6.06 7.93
N ALA A 29 -1.86 -7.04 7.83
CA ALA A 29 -2.22 -7.87 8.97
C ALA A 29 -1.02 -8.66 9.52
N TYR A 30 -0.03 -8.98 8.68
CA TYR A 30 1.20 -9.64 9.10
C TYR A 30 1.92 -8.90 10.23
N GLY A 31 2.04 -7.58 10.17
CA GLY A 31 2.69 -6.79 11.23
C GLY A 31 2.02 -6.91 12.60
N LEU A 32 0.73 -7.25 12.64
CA LEU A 32 -0.03 -7.50 13.88
C LEU A 32 0.15 -8.94 14.40
N ILE A 33 0.30 -9.91 13.51
CA ILE A 33 0.47 -11.33 13.86
C ILE A 33 1.94 -11.65 14.17
N LEU A 34 2.87 -10.87 13.61
CA LEU A 34 4.32 -11.08 13.68
C LEU A 34 4.84 -11.31 15.12
N PRO A 35 4.46 -10.53 16.15
CA PRO A 35 4.95 -10.77 17.51
C PRO A 35 4.57 -12.16 18.04
N ALA A 36 3.35 -12.62 17.75
CA ALA A 36 2.90 -13.94 18.13
C ALA A 36 3.68 -15.06 17.42
N MET A 37 3.93 -14.91 16.12
CA MET A 37 4.75 -15.84 15.34
C MET A 37 6.20 -15.88 15.85
N GLN A 38 6.77 -14.71 16.19
CA GLN A 38 8.12 -14.66 16.76
C GLN A 38 8.21 -15.38 18.10
N SER A 39 7.23 -15.15 18.98
CA SER A 39 7.19 -15.78 20.31
C SER A 39 7.03 -17.29 20.23
N ASP A 40 6.13 -17.79 19.37
CA ASP A 40 5.80 -19.21 19.25
C ASP A 40 6.89 -19.98 18.48
N LEU A 41 7.42 -19.42 17.39
CA LEU A 41 8.36 -20.09 16.49
C LEU A 41 9.84 -19.80 16.81
N GLY A 42 10.11 -18.92 17.76
CA GLY A 42 11.47 -18.53 18.12
C GLY A 42 12.20 -17.77 16.99
N TRP A 43 11.46 -17.06 16.13
CA TRP A 43 12.06 -16.34 15.00
C TRP A 43 12.76 -15.05 15.43
N ASN A 44 13.92 -14.81 14.84
CA ASN A 44 14.59 -13.53 14.94
C ASN A 44 13.93 -12.47 14.02
N TYR A 45 14.33 -11.20 14.16
CA TYR A 45 13.76 -10.11 13.37
C TYR A 45 14.09 -10.24 11.88
N ALA A 46 15.24 -10.81 11.51
CA ALA A 46 15.60 -11.05 10.12
C ALA A 46 14.64 -12.05 9.45
N GLN A 47 14.32 -13.16 10.11
CA GLN A 47 13.37 -14.16 9.63
C GLN A 47 11.96 -13.56 9.49
N ALA A 48 11.53 -12.77 10.48
CA ALA A 48 10.27 -12.07 10.44
C ALA A 48 10.23 -11.02 9.31
N GLY A 49 11.27 -10.23 9.15
CA GLY A 49 11.39 -9.25 8.05
C GLY A 49 11.43 -9.91 6.67
N TRP A 50 12.08 -11.09 6.57
CA TRP A 50 12.14 -11.89 5.35
C TRP A 50 10.75 -12.22 4.79
N LEU A 51 9.80 -12.59 5.62
CA LEU A 51 8.45 -12.92 5.15
C LEU A 51 7.73 -11.72 4.52
N ASN A 52 7.99 -10.51 4.99
CA ASN A 52 7.44 -9.31 4.36
C ASN A 52 8.18 -8.96 3.07
N THR A 53 9.50 -9.18 3.01
CA THR A 53 10.31 -9.13 1.79
C THR A 53 9.81 -10.15 0.75
N ALA A 54 9.54 -11.39 1.15
CA ALA A 54 8.99 -12.45 0.29
C ALA A 54 7.63 -12.03 -0.31
N ASN A 55 6.75 -11.44 0.50
CA ASN A 55 5.48 -10.89 0.02
C ASN A 55 5.70 -9.77 -1.01
N ALA A 56 6.65 -8.87 -0.77
CA ALA A 56 6.97 -7.78 -1.70
C ALA A 56 7.56 -8.29 -3.02
N LEU A 57 8.42 -9.32 -2.99
CA LEU A 57 8.93 -10.00 -4.20
C LEU A 57 7.79 -10.61 -5.02
N GLY A 58 6.89 -11.32 -4.34
CA GLY A 58 5.67 -11.83 -4.97
C GLY A 58 4.84 -10.73 -5.61
N TYR A 59 4.66 -9.60 -4.90
CA TYR A 59 3.92 -8.45 -5.39
C TYR A 59 4.51 -7.87 -6.68
N ILE A 60 5.82 -7.71 -6.77
CA ILE A 60 6.50 -7.26 -7.99
C ILE A 60 6.24 -8.23 -9.14
N ALA A 61 6.48 -9.52 -8.92
CA ALA A 61 6.27 -10.55 -9.93
C ALA A 61 4.81 -10.58 -10.42
N GLY A 62 3.85 -10.52 -9.48
CA GLY A 62 2.42 -10.49 -9.79
C GLY A 62 2.00 -9.24 -10.58
N ALA A 63 2.53 -8.07 -10.26
CA ALA A 63 2.28 -6.83 -10.98
C ALA A 63 2.82 -6.91 -12.43
N VAL A 64 4.04 -7.43 -12.62
CA VAL A 64 4.63 -7.63 -13.95
C VAL A 64 3.82 -8.60 -14.77
N VAL A 65 3.47 -9.76 -14.21
CA VAL A 65 2.66 -10.77 -14.91
C VAL A 65 1.29 -10.20 -15.26
N THR A 66 0.65 -9.45 -14.37
CA THR A 66 -0.63 -8.78 -14.65
C THR A 66 -0.52 -7.83 -15.82
N MET A 67 0.54 -7.02 -15.88
CA MET A 67 0.79 -6.10 -16.99
C MET A 67 0.92 -6.84 -18.34
N LEU A 68 1.54 -8.01 -18.34
CA LEU A 68 1.68 -8.84 -19.55
C LEU A 68 0.37 -9.55 -19.94
N MET A 69 -0.47 -9.87 -18.94
CA MET A 69 -1.71 -10.62 -19.15
C MET A 69 -2.92 -9.75 -19.49
N ILE A 70 -2.93 -8.48 -19.08
CA ILE A 70 -4.11 -7.60 -19.22
C ILE A 70 -4.51 -7.33 -20.68
N GLY A 71 -3.62 -7.57 -21.63
CA GLY A 71 -3.94 -7.54 -23.07
C GLY A 71 -4.61 -8.82 -23.61
N ARG A 72 -4.52 -9.92 -22.86
CA ARG A 72 -5.06 -11.24 -23.25
C ARG A 72 -6.31 -11.61 -22.45
N TYR A 73 -6.36 -11.20 -21.19
CA TYR A 73 -7.44 -11.49 -20.26
C TYR A 73 -8.12 -10.20 -19.81
N SER A 74 -9.43 -10.28 -19.52
CA SER A 74 -10.16 -9.12 -19.02
C SER A 74 -9.71 -8.72 -17.61
N ALA A 75 -9.77 -7.44 -17.28
CA ALA A 75 -9.49 -6.95 -15.93
C ALA A 75 -10.37 -7.64 -14.87
N THR A 76 -11.63 -7.93 -15.22
CA THR A 76 -12.56 -8.68 -14.37
C THR A 76 -12.06 -10.08 -14.06
N SER A 77 -11.56 -10.83 -15.07
CA SER A 77 -11.06 -12.19 -14.86
C SER A 77 -9.81 -12.20 -14.00
N LEU A 78 -8.86 -11.28 -14.27
CA LEU A 78 -7.63 -11.16 -13.49
C LEU A 78 -7.92 -10.73 -12.03
N PHE A 79 -8.84 -9.78 -11.84
CA PHE A 79 -9.27 -9.38 -10.50
C PHE A 79 -9.86 -10.55 -9.72
N SER A 80 -10.80 -11.26 -10.33
CA SER A 80 -11.51 -12.38 -9.68
C SER A 80 -10.57 -13.53 -9.36
N PHE A 81 -9.73 -13.93 -10.32
CA PHE A 81 -8.74 -14.99 -10.14
C PHE A 81 -7.73 -14.62 -9.05
N GLY A 82 -7.15 -13.41 -9.12
CA GLY A 82 -6.22 -12.91 -8.11
C GLY A 82 -6.83 -12.86 -6.71
N LEU A 83 -8.10 -12.43 -6.59
CA LEU A 83 -8.77 -12.33 -5.30
C LEU A 83 -9.05 -13.71 -4.67
N ILE A 84 -9.55 -14.66 -5.45
CA ILE A 84 -9.83 -16.03 -4.99
C ILE A 84 -8.53 -16.71 -4.56
N THR A 85 -7.48 -16.63 -5.38
CA THR A 85 -6.20 -17.27 -5.09
C THR A 85 -5.47 -16.59 -3.92
N THR A 86 -5.61 -15.26 -3.75
CA THR A 86 -5.11 -14.56 -2.55
C THR A 86 -5.79 -15.10 -1.29
N ASN A 87 -7.11 -15.31 -1.31
CA ASN A 87 -7.83 -15.85 -0.16
C ASN A 87 -7.38 -17.28 0.19
N LEU A 88 -7.22 -18.15 -0.81
CA LEU A 88 -6.68 -19.50 -0.61
C LEU A 88 -5.25 -19.47 -0.06
N ALA A 89 -4.42 -18.54 -0.54
CA ALA A 89 -3.05 -18.38 -0.06
C ALA A 89 -2.99 -17.86 1.39
N LEU A 90 -3.90 -16.95 1.77
CA LEU A 90 -4.04 -16.50 3.17
C LEU A 90 -4.44 -17.67 4.09
N LEU A 91 -5.39 -18.50 3.67
CA LEU A 91 -5.77 -19.70 4.41
C LEU A 91 -4.58 -20.64 4.58
N ALA A 92 -3.84 -20.91 3.50
CA ALA A 92 -2.70 -21.80 3.50
C ALA A 92 -1.55 -21.30 4.41
N THR A 93 -1.41 -19.97 4.60
CA THR A 93 -0.44 -19.39 5.54
C THR A 93 -0.68 -19.87 6.98
N GLY A 94 -1.92 -20.16 7.37
CA GLY A 94 -2.26 -20.65 8.70
C GLY A 94 -2.11 -22.17 8.90
N LEU A 95 -1.66 -22.95 7.90
CA LEU A 95 -1.69 -24.42 7.99
C LEU A 95 -0.40 -25.04 8.52
N ILE A 96 0.77 -24.49 8.17
CA ILE A 96 2.08 -25.07 8.47
C ILE A 96 3.03 -23.97 8.94
N ALA A 97 3.78 -24.24 10.01
CA ALA A 97 4.61 -23.25 10.70
C ALA A 97 6.01 -23.06 10.09
N GLU A 98 6.49 -24.02 9.28
CA GLU A 98 7.85 -23.98 8.75
C GLU A 98 8.11 -22.74 7.88
N LEU A 99 9.30 -22.17 8.04
CA LEU A 99 9.69 -20.92 7.38
C LEU A 99 9.59 -21.00 5.84
N TRP A 100 9.94 -22.15 5.23
CA TRP A 100 9.83 -22.34 3.78
C TRP A 100 8.37 -22.28 3.30
N TRP A 101 7.42 -22.87 4.09
CA TRP A 101 5.99 -22.84 3.80
C TRP A 101 5.45 -21.43 3.90
N GLN A 102 5.78 -20.74 4.98
CA GLN A 102 5.43 -19.36 5.19
C GLN A 102 5.97 -18.47 4.07
N THR A 103 7.24 -18.65 3.66
CA THR A 103 7.85 -17.92 2.54
C THR A 103 7.09 -18.14 1.25
N LEU A 104 6.80 -19.41 0.89
CA LEU A 104 6.07 -19.75 -0.33
C LEU A 104 4.72 -19.03 -0.40
N TRP A 105 3.93 -19.17 0.66
CA TRP A 105 2.58 -18.58 0.66
C TRP A 105 2.61 -17.07 0.79
N ARG A 106 3.57 -16.49 1.48
CA ARG A 106 3.77 -15.02 1.49
C ARG A 106 4.12 -14.49 0.10
N VAL A 107 4.94 -15.20 -0.70
CA VAL A 107 5.18 -14.86 -2.11
C VAL A 107 3.89 -14.95 -2.93
N LEU A 108 3.12 -16.03 -2.78
CA LEU A 108 1.88 -16.23 -3.53
C LEU A 108 0.78 -15.23 -3.14
N VAL A 109 0.65 -14.92 -1.85
CA VAL A 109 -0.24 -13.85 -1.35
C VAL A 109 0.12 -12.50 -2.00
N GLY A 110 1.40 -12.17 -2.08
CA GLY A 110 1.88 -10.96 -2.75
C GLY A 110 1.57 -10.97 -4.24
N PHE A 111 1.87 -12.08 -4.92
CA PHE A 111 1.69 -12.25 -6.37
C PHE A 111 0.22 -12.07 -6.80
N PHE A 112 -0.67 -12.84 -6.22
CA PHE A 112 -2.09 -12.80 -6.55
C PHE A 112 -2.77 -11.54 -6.02
N GLY A 113 -2.30 -11.03 -4.86
CA GLY A 113 -2.74 -9.75 -4.32
C GLY A 113 -2.44 -8.58 -5.25
N ALA A 114 -1.24 -8.54 -5.84
CA ALA A 114 -0.87 -7.53 -6.83
C ALA A 114 -1.73 -7.60 -8.09
N MET A 115 -2.04 -8.82 -8.57
CA MET A 115 -2.91 -9.04 -9.73
C MET A 115 -4.29 -8.43 -9.51
N SER A 116 -4.91 -8.72 -8.38
CA SER A 116 -6.24 -8.19 -8.05
C SER A 116 -6.20 -6.69 -7.75
N PHE A 117 -5.21 -6.22 -6.98
CA PHE A 117 -5.05 -4.80 -6.65
C PHE A 117 -4.89 -3.91 -7.90
N SER A 118 -4.01 -4.31 -8.82
CA SER A 118 -3.76 -3.55 -10.05
C SER A 118 -4.99 -3.48 -10.94
N THR A 119 -5.72 -4.59 -11.07
CA THR A 119 -6.93 -4.65 -11.88
C THR A 119 -8.14 -3.97 -11.23
N ALA A 120 -8.20 -3.90 -9.90
CA ALA A 120 -9.21 -3.10 -9.18
C ALA A 120 -9.17 -1.62 -9.60
N GLY A 121 -7.98 -1.03 -9.73
CA GLY A 121 -7.80 0.34 -10.22
C GLY A 121 -8.32 0.53 -11.65
N VAL A 122 -8.05 -0.44 -12.53
CA VAL A 122 -8.55 -0.42 -13.93
C VAL A 122 -10.08 -0.48 -13.96
N LEU A 123 -10.69 -1.34 -13.14
CA LEU A 123 -12.14 -1.46 -13.05
C LEU A 123 -12.78 -0.19 -12.50
N ALA A 124 -12.23 0.37 -11.43
CA ALA A 124 -12.74 1.57 -10.78
C ALA A 124 -12.66 2.82 -11.68
N ALA A 125 -11.61 2.93 -12.51
CA ALA A 125 -11.47 4.03 -13.48
C ALA A 125 -12.61 4.08 -14.51
N GLY A 126 -13.36 3.00 -14.64
CA GLY A 126 -14.53 2.92 -15.53
C GLY A 126 -15.87 3.18 -14.88
N LEU A 127 -15.95 3.48 -13.58
CA LEU A 127 -17.22 3.68 -12.86
C LEU A 127 -17.95 4.96 -13.26
N PHE A 128 -17.22 6.07 -13.41
CA PHE A 128 -17.77 7.39 -13.73
C PHE A 128 -17.08 7.99 -14.97
N PRO A 129 -17.28 7.41 -16.18
CA PRO A 129 -16.51 7.79 -17.38
C PRO A 129 -16.73 9.24 -17.80
N ASN A 130 -17.90 9.80 -17.51
CA ASN A 130 -18.30 11.17 -17.92
C ASN A 130 -18.15 12.20 -16.80
N ASP A 131 -17.65 11.82 -15.61
CA ASP A 131 -17.46 12.71 -14.48
C ASP A 131 -16.07 12.51 -13.86
N PRO A 132 -15.07 13.28 -14.29
CA PRO A 132 -13.70 13.17 -13.78
C PRO A 132 -13.58 13.37 -12.27
N ARG A 133 -14.44 14.23 -11.68
CA ARG A 133 -14.40 14.51 -10.22
C ARG A 133 -14.89 13.30 -9.42
N ARG A 134 -16.03 12.71 -9.83
CA ARG A 134 -16.54 11.47 -9.20
C ARG A 134 -15.59 10.30 -9.41
N ASN A 135 -14.96 10.19 -10.57
CA ASN A 135 -13.99 9.14 -10.85
C ASN A 135 -12.73 9.26 -9.97
N ALA A 136 -12.21 10.48 -9.79
CA ALA A 136 -11.10 10.73 -8.88
C ALA A 136 -11.45 10.39 -7.43
N LEU A 137 -12.67 10.76 -6.98
CA LEU A 137 -13.17 10.39 -5.66
C LEU A 137 -13.31 8.87 -5.50
N ALA A 138 -13.82 8.17 -6.52
CA ALA A 138 -13.95 6.72 -6.51
C ALA A 138 -12.59 6.02 -6.36
N ILE A 139 -11.57 6.48 -7.08
CA ILE A 139 -10.20 5.96 -6.97
C ILE A 139 -9.61 6.24 -5.58
N ALA A 140 -9.83 7.43 -5.03
CA ALA A 140 -9.38 7.79 -3.68
C ALA A 140 -10.04 6.91 -2.60
N ILE A 141 -11.34 6.66 -2.70
CA ILE A 141 -12.08 5.74 -1.83
C ILE A 141 -11.56 4.31 -2.01
N LEU A 142 -11.38 3.85 -3.24
CA LEU A 142 -10.90 2.49 -3.53
C LEU A 142 -9.61 2.17 -2.78
N PHE A 143 -8.60 3.00 -2.93
CA PHE A 143 -7.27 2.72 -2.38
C PHE A 143 -7.10 3.21 -0.94
N GLY A 144 -7.63 4.38 -0.61
CA GLY A 144 -7.52 4.94 0.75
C GLY A 144 -8.36 4.17 1.75
N THR A 145 -9.68 4.06 1.49
CA THR A 145 -10.59 3.35 2.41
C THR A 145 -10.34 1.85 2.37
N GLY A 146 -10.07 1.26 1.20
CA GLY A 146 -9.77 -0.17 1.07
C GLY A 146 -8.55 -0.58 1.91
N GLY A 147 -7.46 0.18 1.84
CA GLY A 147 -6.25 -0.09 2.64
C GLY A 147 -6.45 0.19 4.12
N GLY A 148 -7.04 1.35 4.47
CA GLY A 148 -7.27 1.76 5.85
C GLY A 148 -8.25 0.86 6.60
N LEU A 149 -9.32 0.40 5.94
CA LEU A 149 -10.33 -0.48 6.53
C LEU A 149 -9.72 -1.80 7.02
N ALA A 150 -8.83 -2.42 6.25
CA ALA A 150 -8.18 -3.64 6.69
C ALA A 150 -7.32 -3.42 7.94
N ILE A 151 -6.61 -2.29 8.00
CA ILE A 151 -5.79 -1.93 9.16
C ILE A 151 -6.67 -1.72 10.40
N VAL A 152 -7.81 -1.05 10.25
CA VAL A 152 -8.80 -0.89 11.34
C VAL A 152 -9.33 -2.25 11.81
N LEU A 153 -9.79 -3.09 10.87
CA LEU A 153 -10.37 -4.40 11.21
C LEU A 153 -9.34 -5.33 11.85
N SER A 154 -8.14 -5.40 11.27
CA SER A 154 -7.04 -6.21 11.83
C SER A 154 -6.60 -5.69 13.20
N GLY A 155 -6.46 -4.35 13.33
CA GLY A 155 -6.07 -3.72 14.59
C GLY A 155 -7.09 -3.92 15.70
N ALA A 156 -8.39 -3.86 15.36
CA ALA A 156 -9.46 -4.06 16.33
C ALA A 156 -9.62 -5.52 16.79
N SER A 157 -9.16 -6.50 16.01
CA SER A 157 -9.42 -7.91 16.27
C SER A 157 -8.18 -8.70 16.68
N LEU A 158 -7.08 -8.61 15.92
CA LEU A 158 -5.95 -9.51 16.07
C LEU A 158 -5.19 -9.40 17.41
N PRO A 159 -4.86 -8.18 17.92
CA PRO A 159 -4.17 -8.08 19.20
C PRO A 159 -4.98 -8.66 20.36
N LEU A 160 -6.28 -8.36 20.39
CA LEU A 160 -7.19 -8.85 21.42
C LEU A 160 -7.42 -10.36 21.32
N PHE A 161 -7.50 -10.89 20.11
CA PHE A 161 -7.64 -12.32 19.86
C PHE A 161 -6.40 -13.07 20.36
N LEU A 162 -5.21 -12.62 19.99
CA LEU A 162 -3.94 -13.28 20.37
C LEU A 162 -3.61 -13.11 21.84
N ASP A 163 -4.04 -12.03 22.49
CA ASP A 163 -3.92 -11.83 23.93
C ASP A 163 -4.80 -12.82 24.71
N HIS A 164 -6.05 -13.02 24.21
CA HIS A 164 -7.02 -13.89 24.88
C HIS A 164 -6.71 -15.39 24.73
N TYR A 165 -6.33 -15.81 23.51
CA TYR A 165 -6.12 -17.25 23.19
C TYR A 165 -4.66 -17.70 23.28
N GLY A 166 -3.71 -16.79 23.27
CA GLY A 166 -2.27 -17.08 23.30
C GLY A 166 -1.59 -16.91 21.93
N ALA A 167 -0.28 -16.73 21.98
CA ALA A 167 0.55 -16.49 20.80
C ALA A 167 0.55 -17.70 19.83
N ASP A 168 0.47 -18.92 20.34
CA ASP A 168 0.40 -20.19 19.61
C ASP A 168 -0.85 -20.30 18.69
N HIS A 169 -1.85 -19.43 18.89
CA HIS A 169 -3.05 -19.37 18.06
C HIS A 169 -2.91 -18.46 16.82
N TRP A 170 -1.70 -18.00 16.50
CA TRP A 170 -1.46 -17.23 15.25
C TRP A 170 -1.91 -17.97 13.96
N PRO A 171 -1.86 -19.33 13.85
CA PRO A 171 -2.40 -20.02 12.68
C PRO A 171 -3.91 -19.79 12.53
N LEU A 172 -4.65 -19.84 13.63
CA LEU A 172 -6.10 -19.58 13.63
C LEU A 172 -6.41 -18.12 13.27
N ALA A 173 -5.54 -17.17 13.63
CA ALA A 173 -5.71 -15.77 13.20
C ALA A 173 -5.68 -15.65 11.67
N TRP A 174 -4.81 -16.36 10.96
CA TRP A 174 -4.80 -16.40 9.49
C TRP A 174 -6.05 -17.07 8.91
N VAL A 175 -6.54 -18.14 9.53
CA VAL A 175 -7.79 -18.82 9.13
C VAL A 175 -8.99 -17.88 9.30
N ILE A 176 -9.07 -17.13 10.40
CA ILE A 176 -10.13 -16.14 10.64
C ILE A 176 -10.08 -15.02 9.60
N ILE A 177 -8.89 -14.49 9.28
CA ILE A 177 -8.72 -13.50 8.20
C ILE A 177 -9.23 -14.06 6.88
N ALA A 178 -8.83 -15.30 6.51
CA ALA A 178 -9.29 -15.94 5.28
C ALA A 178 -10.81 -16.12 5.27
N ALA A 179 -11.42 -16.47 6.39
CA ALA A 179 -12.88 -16.59 6.52
C ALA A 179 -13.59 -15.22 6.33
N ILE A 180 -13.06 -14.15 6.91
CA ILE A 180 -13.58 -12.78 6.70
C ILE A 180 -13.45 -12.39 5.23
N CYS A 181 -12.31 -12.69 4.59
CA CYS A 181 -12.10 -12.44 3.16
C CYS A 181 -13.11 -13.23 2.30
N LEU A 182 -13.42 -14.46 2.70
CA LEU A 182 -14.42 -15.28 2.03
C LEU A 182 -15.83 -14.67 2.12
N LEU A 183 -16.18 -14.04 3.24
CA LEU A 183 -17.45 -13.30 3.37
C LEU A 183 -17.54 -12.09 2.44
N PHE A 184 -16.42 -11.44 2.14
CA PHE A 184 -16.38 -10.31 1.20
C PHE A 184 -16.43 -10.74 -0.26
N LEU A 185 -15.98 -11.96 -0.55
CA LEU A 185 -15.78 -12.47 -1.90
C LEU A 185 -17.00 -12.35 -2.81
N PRO A 186 -18.25 -12.70 -2.39
CA PRO A 186 -19.43 -12.60 -3.25
C PRO A 186 -19.68 -11.18 -3.76
N LEU A 187 -19.58 -10.18 -2.87
CA LEU A 187 -19.78 -8.78 -3.26
C LEU A 187 -18.66 -8.27 -4.17
N CYS A 188 -17.41 -8.66 -3.92
CA CYS A 188 -16.27 -8.32 -4.76
C CYS A 188 -16.42 -8.87 -6.18
N LEU A 189 -16.76 -10.16 -6.31
CA LEU A 189 -16.93 -10.83 -7.60
C LEU A 189 -18.15 -10.28 -8.36
N TRP A 190 -19.24 -10.03 -7.67
CA TRP A 190 -20.42 -9.37 -8.25
C TRP A 190 -20.07 -7.98 -8.79
N SER A 191 -19.34 -7.19 -8.03
CA SER A 191 -18.92 -5.84 -8.44
C SER A 191 -18.01 -5.87 -9.67
N ALA A 192 -17.05 -6.79 -9.71
CA ALA A 192 -16.17 -6.97 -10.87
C ALA A 192 -16.96 -7.42 -12.11
N ALA A 193 -17.93 -8.34 -11.95
CA ALA A 193 -18.77 -8.82 -13.04
C ALA A 193 -19.63 -7.71 -13.69
N LYS A 194 -20.07 -6.73 -12.91
CA LYS A 194 -20.81 -5.55 -13.42
C LYS A 194 -19.95 -4.62 -14.28
N LEU A 195 -18.62 -4.70 -14.17
CA LEU A 195 -17.64 -3.86 -14.88
C LEU A 195 -16.94 -4.59 -16.02
N LYS A 196 -17.48 -5.72 -16.48
CA LYS A 196 -16.89 -6.51 -17.56
C LYS A 196 -16.71 -5.64 -18.82
N ARG A 197 -15.46 -5.31 -19.14
CA ARG A 197 -15.07 -4.55 -20.33
C ARG A 197 -13.98 -5.31 -21.10
N PRO A 198 -13.92 -5.17 -22.44
CA PRO A 198 -12.76 -5.60 -23.20
C PRO A 198 -11.49 -4.91 -22.68
N ALA A 199 -10.35 -5.59 -22.80
CA ALA A 199 -9.06 -4.97 -22.47
C ALA A 199 -8.88 -3.69 -23.28
N PRO A 200 -8.41 -2.59 -22.66
CA PRO A 200 -8.11 -1.38 -23.40
C PRO A 200 -6.98 -1.65 -24.40
N PRO A 201 -7.00 -1.03 -25.60
CA PRO A 201 -5.90 -1.16 -26.53
C PRO A 201 -4.58 -0.78 -25.86
N GLN A 202 -3.55 -1.60 -26.01
CA GLN A 202 -2.23 -1.28 -25.50
C GLN A 202 -1.77 0.05 -26.09
N ALA A 203 -1.46 1.01 -25.24
CA ALA A 203 -0.90 2.29 -25.66
C ALA A 203 0.44 2.05 -26.38
N LYS A 204 0.45 2.29 -27.69
CA LYS A 204 1.66 2.25 -28.52
C LYS A 204 2.54 3.47 -28.19
N ALA A 205 3.84 3.22 -28.12
CA ALA A 205 4.95 4.16 -27.98
C ALA A 205 5.23 4.67 -26.55
N ARG A 206 6.29 4.12 -25.99
CA ARG A 206 7.00 4.69 -24.82
C ARG A 206 7.76 5.93 -25.28
N ALA A 207 7.24 7.11 -24.93
CA ALA A 207 8.04 8.32 -25.07
C ALA A 207 9.24 8.25 -24.08
N PRO A 208 10.43 8.69 -24.47
CA PRO A 208 11.58 8.74 -23.58
C PRO A 208 11.28 9.66 -22.39
N LEU A 209 11.53 9.17 -21.17
CA LEU A 209 11.33 9.95 -19.95
C LEU A 209 12.60 10.77 -19.65
N PRO A 210 12.47 12.03 -19.19
CA PRO A 210 13.60 12.85 -18.80
C PRO A 210 14.13 12.44 -17.41
N ILE A 211 14.70 11.24 -17.30
CA ILE A 211 15.10 10.64 -16.01
C ILE A 211 16.06 11.56 -15.24
N SER A 212 17.00 12.22 -15.95
CA SER A 212 17.94 13.17 -15.35
C SER A 212 17.27 14.40 -14.73
N GLN A 213 16.05 14.74 -15.14
CA GLN A 213 15.29 15.87 -14.61
C GLN A 213 14.36 15.49 -13.47
N ILE A 214 14.01 14.20 -13.33
CA ILE A 214 13.09 13.68 -12.30
C ILE A 214 13.79 12.77 -11.28
N TRP A 215 15.11 12.67 -11.32
CA TRP A 215 15.89 11.75 -10.48
C TRP A 215 15.66 11.97 -8.98
N ALA A 216 15.55 13.24 -8.56
CA ALA A 216 15.37 13.56 -7.15
C ALA A 216 14.00 13.09 -6.63
N GLN A 217 12.97 13.17 -7.48
CA GLN A 217 11.65 12.62 -7.15
C GLN A 217 11.68 11.08 -7.10
N LEU A 218 12.43 10.43 -8.00
CA LEU A 218 12.62 8.98 -8.01
C LEU A 218 13.38 8.51 -6.75
N ALA A 219 14.49 9.19 -6.41
CA ALA A 219 15.29 8.84 -5.24
C ALA A 219 14.54 9.09 -3.92
N GLY A 220 13.79 10.20 -3.82
CA GLY A 220 12.91 10.45 -2.69
C GLY A 220 11.85 9.35 -2.53
N TYR A 221 11.26 8.90 -3.63
CA TYR A 221 10.28 7.83 -3.61
C TYR A 221 10.87 6.44 -3.32
N ALA A 222 12.13 6.21 -3.68
CA ALA A 222 12.89 5.04 -3.21
C ALA A 222 13.07 5.06 -1.69
N GLY A 223 13.42 6.22 -1.11
CA GLY A 223 13.48 6.42 0.33
C GLY A 223 12.15 6.09 1.03
N PHE A 224 11.02 6.47 0.42
CA PHE A 224 9.71 6.06 0.89
C PHE A 224 9.58 4.53 0.94
N GLY A 225 9.90 3.84 -0.17
CA GLY A 225 9.81 2.38 -0.26
C GLY A 225 10.63 1.67 0.82
N LEU A 226 11.88 2.11 1.05
CA LEU A 226 12.76 1.54 2.05
C LEU A 226 12.24 1.70 3.48
N GLY A 227 11.66 2.87 3.81
CA GLY A 227 11.39 3.23 5.21
C GLY A 227 9.98 2.88 5.70
N TYR A 228 8.92 3.19 4.94
CA TYR A 228 7.55 3.14 5.45
C TYR A 228 7.11 1.73 5.88
N ILE A 229 7.54 0.71 5.13
CA ILE A 229 7.11 -0.67 5.37
C ILE A 229 7.77 -1.27 6.61
N VAL A 230 8.94 -0.77 7.00
CA VAL A 230 9.64 -1.18 8.22
C VAL A 230 8.80 -0.86 9.44
N PHE A 231 8.26 0.36 9.53
CA PHE A 231 7.39 0.75 10.63
C PHE A 231 6.14 -0.14 10.70
N LEU A 232 5.43 -0.33 9.59
CA LEU A 232 4.23 -1.17 9.55
C LEU A 232 4.52 -2.66 9.83
N THR A 233 5.73 -3.12 9.53
CA THR A 233 6.13 -4.51 9.81
C THR A 233 6.41 -4.73 11.28
N PHE A 234 7.16 -3.82 11.91
CA PHE A 234 7.74 -4.05 13.23
C PHE A 234 7.08 -3.22 14.35
N LEU A 235 6.09 -2.37 14.05
CA LEU A 235 5.42 -1.55 15.06
C LEU A 235 4.86 -2.38 16.21
N SER A 236 4.11 -3.45 15.90
CA SER A 236 3.55 -4.32 16.96
C SER A 236 4.64 -5.07 17.73
N ALA A 237 5.69 -5.56 17.05
CA ALA A 237 6.81 -6.22 17.70
C ALA A 237 7.53 -5.27 18.66
N TRP A 238 7.77 -4.03 18.25
CA TRP A 238 8.36 -3.02 19.12
C TRP A 238 7.44 -2.66 20.29
N MET A 239 6.14 -2.50 20.07
CA MET A 239 5.18 -2.24 21.16
C MET A 239 5.12 -3.38 22.16
N THR A 240 5.16 -4.64 21.69
CA THR A 240 5.20 -5.83 22.55
C THR A 240 6.51 -5.88 23.36
N GLN A 241 7.64 -5.52 22.75
CA GLN A 241 8.93 -5.40 23.45
C GLN A 241 8.88 -4.33 24.56
N GLN A 242 8.09 -3.26 24.38
CA GLN A 242 7.82 -2.23 25.38
C GLN A 242 6.70 -2.62 26.38
N ALA A 243 6.28 -3.88 26.40
CA ALA A 243 5.22 -4.40 27.26
C ALA A 243 3.87 -3.66 27.12
N ALA A 244 3.55 -3.15 25.92
CA ALA A 244 2.27 -2.54 25.65
C ALA A 244 1.13 -3.56 25.72
N SER A 245 0.00 -3.17 26.31
CA SER A 245 -1.18 -4.03 26.37
C SER A 245 -1.80 -4.25 24.98
N ALA A 246 -2.43 -5.39 24.76
CA ALA A 246 -3.11 -5.71 23.50
C ALA A 246 -4.19 -4.69 23.13
N SER A 247 -4.93 -4.17 24.12
CA SER A 247 -5.93 -3.13 23.92
C SER A 247 -5.30 -1.81 23.45
N PHE A 248 -4.11 -1.46 23.94
CA PHE A 248 -3.40 -0.28 23.50
C PHE A 248 -2.82 -0.46 22.08
N ILE A 249 -2.27 -1.64 21.77
CA ILE A 249 -1.84 -1.99 20.41
C ILE A 249 -3.03 -1.87 19.45
N ALA A 250 -4.20 -2.42 19.81
CA ALA A 250 -5.43 -2.29 19.02
C ALA A 250 -5.81 -0.83 18.79
N ALA A 251 -5.80 0.00 19.82
CA ALA A 251 -6.13 1.43 19.72
C ALA A 251 -5.18 2.19 18.76
N VAL A 252 -3.89 1.93 18.83
CA VAL A 252 -2.87 2.54 17.94
C VAL A 252 -3.14 2.16 16.48
N TRP A 253 -3.40 0.88 16.19
CA TRP A 253 -3.66 0.43 14.82
C TRP A 253 -5.00 0.91 14.28
N ILE A 254 -6.05 0.96 15.10
CA ILE A 254 -7.34 1.56 14.71
C ILE A 254 -7.16 3.03 14.35
N LEU A 255 -6.47 3.79 15.19
CA LEU A 255 -6.22 5.21 14.98
C LEU A 255 -5.38 5.45 13.71
N LEU A 256 -4.37 4.61 13.48
CA LEU A 256 -3.55 4.63 12.26
C LEU A 256 -4.41 4.36 11.02
N GLY A 257 -5.24 3.35 11.04
CA GLY A 257 -6.12 3.01 9.91
C GLY A 257 -7.17 4.08 9.62
N LEU A 258 -7.80 4.66 10.65
CA LEU A 258 -8.72 5.79 10.50
C LEU A 258 -8.02 7.02 9.93
N SER A 259 -6.79 7.30 10.38
CA SER A 259 -5.99 8.41 9.85
C SER A 259 -5.66 8.22 8.37
N ILE A 260 -5.38 6.98 7.94
CA ILE A 260 -5.20 6.65 6.52
C ILE A 260 -6.46 6.96 5.71
N CYS A 261 -7.64 6.60 6.21
CA CYS A 261 -8.90 6.88 5.51
C CYS A 261 -9.15 8.39 5.30
N ILE A 262 -8.69 9.23 6.23
CA ILE A 262 -8.87 10.69 6.19
C ILE A 262 -7.75 11.38 5.39
N SER A 263 -6.60 10.75 5.21
CA SER A 263 -5.40 11.32 4.61
C SER A 263 -5.61 12.07 3.27
N PRO A 264 -6.47 11.61 2.33
CA PRO A 264 -6.68 12.34 1.08
C PRO A 264 -7.29 13.75 1.29
N LEU A 265 -8.10 13.93 2.32
CA LEU A 265 -8.71 15.22 2.62
C LEU A 265 -7.67 16.22 3.14
N VAL A 266 -6.71 15.76 3.93
CA VAL A 266 -5.64 16.58 4.50
C VAL A 266 -4.68 17.07 3.41
N TRP A 267 -4.25 16.17 2.52
CA TRP A 267 -3.19 16.47 1.56
C TRP A 267 -3.67 17.07 0.22
N ARG A 268 -4.98 17.05 -0.08
CA ARG A 268 -5.52 17.49 -1.38
C ARG A 268 -5.07 18.89 -1.81
N ALA A 269 -5.03 19.84 -0.88
CA ALA A 269 -4.69 21.23 -1.19
C ALA A 269 -3.19 21.39 -1.49
N ILE A 270 -2.33 20.70 -0.74
CA ILE A 270 -0.86 20.74 -0.92
C ILE A 270 -0.50 20.07 -2.24
N LEU A 271 -1.07 18.90 -2.51
CA LEU A 271 -0.86 18.18 -3.77
C LEU A 271 -1.30 18.98 -4.99
N ALA A 272 -2.43 19.69 -4.90
CA ALA A 272 -2.94 20.46 -6.02
C ALA A 272 -2.12 21.74 -6.33
N ARG A 273 -1.51 22.36 -5.31
CA ARG A 273 -0.84 23.65 -5.43
C ARG A 273 0.63 23.58 -5.85
N HIS A 274 1.31 22.45 -5.62
CA HIS A 274 2.76 22.37 -5.80
C HIS A 274 3.14 21.34 -6.86
N ALA A 275 3.84 21.81 -7.89
CA ALA A 275 4.37 20.97 -8.97
C ALA A 275 5.82 20.51 -8.72
N SER A 276 6.42 20.87 -7.57
CA SER A 276 7.78 20.50 -7.15
C SER A 276 7.80 19.21 -6.33
N GLY A 277 8.97 18.84 -5.83
CA GLY A 277 9.14 17.73 -4.87
C GLY A 277 8.65 18.03 -3.45
N LEU A 278 8.24 19.27 -3.16
CA LEU A 278 7.80 19.69 -1.83
C LEU A 278 6.69 18.80 -1.23
N PRO A 279 5.62 18.42 -1.95
CA PRO A 279 4.59 17.53 -1.39
C PRO A 279 5.15 16.18 -0.95
N LEU A 280 5.99 15.56 -1.76
CA LEU A 280 6.64 14.29 -1.39
C LEU A 280 7.54 14.48 -0.16
N ALA A 281 8.35 15.52 -0.14
CA ALA A 281 9.24 15.81 0.98
C ALA A 281 8.48 16.02 2.30
N MET A 282 7.39 16.77 2.29
CA MET A 282 6.54 16.97 3.48
C MET A 282 5.93 15.65 3.96
N ILE A 283 5.42 14.84 3.03
CA ILE A 283 4.85 13.52 3.33
C ILE A 283 5.90 12.62 3.97
N LEU A 284 7.10 12.53 3.38
CA LEU A 284 8.20 11.71 3.89
C LEU A 284 8.67 12.18 5.27
N THR A 285 8.73 13.49 5.49
CA THR A 285 9.06 14.07 6.82
C THR A 285 8.01 13.67 7.85
N CYS A 286 6.72 13.77 7.54
CA CYS A 286 5.66 13.32 8.44
C CYS A 286 5.75 11.83 8.77
N ILE A 287 6.00 10.98 7.75
CA ILE A 287 6.17 9.54 7.95
C ILE A 287 7.38 9.26 8.84
N ALA A 288 8.51 9.93 8.59
CA ALA A 288 9.73 9.80 9.38
C ALA A 288 9.52 10.22 10.84
N LEU A 289 8.87 11.36 11.06
CA LEU A 289 8.53 11.84 12.40
C LEU A 289 7.59 10.86 13.12
N GLY A 290 6.55 10.38 12.44
CA GLY A 290 5.64 9.38 13.00
C GLY A 290 6.35 8.07 13.34
N SER A 291 7.33 7.65 12.56
CA SER A 291 8.12 6.44 12.84
C SER A 291 9.16 6.62 13.95
N ALA A 292 9.81 7.78 14.04
CA ALA A 292 10.84 8.06 15.04
C ALA A 292 10.28 8.45 16.41
N LEU A 293 9.15 9.16 16.42
CA LEU A 293 8.59 9.77 17.63
C LEU A 293 8.41 8.80 18.81
N PRO A 294 7.83 7.61 18.66
CA PRO A 294 7.63 6.70 19.78
C PRO A 294 8.92 6.11 20.32
N VAL A 295 9.95 5.98 19.48
CA VAL A 295 11.25 5.44 19.88
C VAL A 295 12.07 6.50 20.63
N LEU A 296 12.05 7.77 20.16
CA LEU A 296 12.79 8.87 20.77
C LEU A 296 12.13 9.37 22.07
N PHE A 297 10.82 9.32 22.13
CA PHE A 297 10.01 9.79 23.27
C PHE A 297 9.00 8.72 23.67
N PRO A 298 9.43 7.66 24.38
CA PRO A 298 8.55 6.56 24.75
C PRO A 298 7.36 7.03 25.58
N GLY A 299 6.16 6.55 25.24
CA GLY A 299 4.93 6.85 25.98
C GLY A 299 3.67 6.76 25.11
N ASN A 300 2.53 6.63 25.79
CA ASN A 300 1.24 6.40 25.12
C ASN A 300 0.84 7.56 24.20
N ILE A 301 1.06 8.81 24.64
CA ILE A 301 0.71 10.00 23.83
C ILE A 301 1.58 10.06 22.57
N SER A 302 2.86 9.72 22.69
CA SER A 302 3.79 9.66 21.56
C SER A 302 3.35 8.63 20.53
N LEU A 303 2.98 7.43 20.95
CA LEU A 303 2.48 6.36 20.08
C LEU A 303 1.17 6.73 19.37
N LEU A 304 0.22 7.32 20.09
CA LEU A 304 -1.04 7.79 19.47
C LEU A 304 -0.78 8.92 18.48
N SER A 305 0.10 9.87 18.81
CA SER A 305 0.51 10.95 17.90
C SER A 305 1.22 10.39 16.66
N ALA A 306 2.11 9.40 16.86
CA ALA A 306 2.79 8.70 15.78
C ALA A 306 1.81 8.02 14.83
N ALA A 307 0.81 7.33 15.36
CA ALA A 307 -0.23 6.67 14.56
C ALA A 307 -1.00 7.67 13.68
N VAL A 308 -1.33 8.84 14.23
CA VAL A 308 -2.02 9.90 13.46
C VAL A 308 -1.11 10.48 12.39
N ILE A 309 0.10 10.93 12.74
CA ILE A 309 1.03 11.60 11.81
C ILE A 309 1.44 10.66 10.69
N PHE A 310 1.82 9.43 11.04
CA PHE A 310 2.18 8.40 10.07
C PHE A 310 0.99 8.02 9.20
N GLY A 311 -0.16 7.73 9.79
CA GLY A 311 -1.37 7.29 9.09
C GLY A 311 -1.91 8.34 8.11
N LEU A 312 -1.93 9.62 8.51
CA LEU A 312 -2.34 10.72 7.63
C LEU A 312 -1.43 10.88 6.41
N SER A 313 -0.23 10.31 6.41
CA SER A 313 0.78 10.59 5.39
C SER A 313 1.16 9.38 4.55
N VAL A 314 1.17 8.18 5.12
CA VAL A 314 1.80 7.00 4.51
C VAL A 314 1.30 6.67 3.11
N PHE A 315 0.00 6.69 2.85
CA PHE A 315 -0.54 6.36 1.53
C PHE A 315 -0.68 7.57 0.60
N MET A 316 -0.14 8.72 1.01
CA MET A 316 -0.13 9.92 0.17
C MET A 316 1.14 10.07 -0.68
N ALA A 317 2.22 9.33 -0.38
CA ALA A 317 3.43 9.35 -1.19
C ALA A 317 3.20 8.90 -2.66
N PRO A 318 2.46 7.81 -2.95
CA PRO A 318 2.07 7.47 -4.32
C PRO A 318 1.27 8.58 -5.03
N SER A 319 0.39 9.26 -4.29
CA SER A 319 -0.39 10.37 -4.82
C SER A 319 0.49 11.57 -5.17
N ALA A 320 1.51 11.85 -4.37
CA ALA A 320 2.46 12.94 -4.61
C ALA A 320 3.25 12.73 -5.91
N VAL A 321 3.81 11.54 -6.14
CA VAL A 321 4.56 11.25 -7.36
C VAL A 321 3.68 11.18 -8.61
N THR A 322 2.46 10.67 -8.46
CA THR A 322 1.47 10.66 -9.55
C THR A 322 1.07 12.08 -9.94
N ASN A 323 0.83 12.93 -8.96
CA ASN A 323 0.47 14.33 -9.18
C ASN A 323 1.65 15.12 -9.78
N PHE A 324 2.87 14.89 -9.28
CA PHE A 324 4.09 15.45 -9.88
C PHE A 324 4.21 15.09 -11.36
N ALA A 325 4.03 13.81 -11.72
CA ALA A 325 4.09 13.35 -13.10
C ALA A 325 3.05 14.06 -13.98
N ARG A 326 1.82 14.21 -13.49
CA ARG A 326 0.72 14.88 -14.22
C ARG A 326 0.93 16.37 -14.42
N GLN A 327 1.58 17.05 -13.47
CA GLN A 327 1.82 18.48 -13.54
C GLN A 327 3.05 18.84 -14.37
N ASN A 328 4.03 17.94 -14.50
CA ASN A 328 5.32 18.24 -15.09
C ASN A 328 5.59 17.53 -16.42
N LEU A 329 4.86 16.44 -16.73
CA LEU A 329 5.09 15.64 -17.92
C LEU A 329 3.90 15.70 -18.88
N PRO A 330 4.13 15.56 -20.20
CA PRO A 330 3.04 15.47 -21.16
C PRO A 330 2.20 14.21 -20.95
N ALA A 331 0.91 14.28 -21.30
CA ALA A 331 -0.07 13.23 -21.01
C ALA A 331 0.33 11.82 -21.52
N HIS A 332 0.97 11.76 -22.70
CA HIS A 332 1.44 10.51 -23.28
C HIS A 332 2.58 9.83 -22.47
N SER A 333 3.28 10.57 -21.62
CA SER A 333 4.37 10.06 -20.77
C SER A 333 3.93 9.65 -19.35
N TRP A 334 2.69 9.99 -18.93
CA TRP A 334 2.23 9.74 -17.56
C TRP A 334 2.30 8.25 -17.19
N GLY A 335 1.83 7.38 -18.08
CA GLY A 335 1.85 5.94 -17.83
C GLY A 335 3.26 5.40 -17.62
N ALA A 336 4.22 5.82 -18.44
CA ALA A 336 5.62 5.43 -18.32
C ALA A 336 6.25 5.96 -17.03
N ALA A 337 5.99 7.21 -16.67
CA ALA A 337 6.52 7.82 -15.45
C ALA A 337 5.96 7.15 -14.18
N ILE A 338 4.64 6.93 -14.11
CA ILE A 338 4.00 6.26 -12.97
C ILE A 338 4.52 4.82 -12.85
N SER A 339 4.71 4.11 -13.96
CA SER A 339 5.30 2.77 -13.96
C SER A 339 6.73 2.78 -13.43
N LEU A 340 7.56 3.75 -13.84
CA LEU A 340 8.93 3.88 -13.34
C LEU A 340 8.96 4.16 -11.84
N PHE A 341 8.14 5.09 -11.33
CA PHE A 341 7.98 5.32 -9.89
C PHE A 341 7.56 4.05 -9.16
N THR A 342 6.61 3.31 -9.71
CA THR A 342 6.13 2.05 -9.11
C THR A 342 7.23 1.00 -9.04
N VAL A 343 8.05 0.85 -10.08
CA VAL A 343 9.18 -0.10 -10.10
C VAL A 343 10.23 0.29 -9.05
N VAL A 344 10.64 1.55 -9.02
CA VAL A 344 11.61 2.06 -8.03
C VAL A 344 11.12 1.82 -6.61
N PHE A 345 9.87 2.15 -6.34
CA PHE A 345 9.22 1.89 -5.05
C PHE A 345 9.19 0.40 -4.72
N ALA A 346 8.79 -0.45 -5.66
CA ALA A 346 8.63 -1.88 -5.44
C ALA A 346 9.97 -2.56 -5.12
N VAL A 347 11.04 -2.18 -5.83
CA VAL A 347 12.41 -2.66 -5.55
C VAL A 347 12.87 -2.20 -4.16
N ALA A 348 12.70 -0.91 -3.87
CA ALA A 348 13.13 -0.34 -2.59
C ALA A 348 12.42 -0.99 -1.40
N GLN A 349 11.10 -1.12 -1.44
CA GLN A 349 10.31 -1.71 -0.34
C GLN A 349 10.64 -3.18 -0.07
N THR A 350 11.15 -3.90 -1.07
CA THR A 350 11.52 -5.31 -0.91
C THR A 350 12.73 -5.48 0.02
N LEU A 351 13.66 -4.55 0.00
CA LEU A 351 14.87 -4.61 0.81
C LEU A 351 14.65 -4.19 2.26
N GLY A 352 13.70 -3.27 2.50
CA GLY A 352 13.48 -2.63 3.80
C GLY A 352 13.29 -3.59 4.98
N PRO A 353 12.30 -4.48 4.96
CA PRO A 353 11.97 -5.30 6.13
C PRO A 353 13.08 -6.29 6.53
N TYR A 354 13.72 -6.94 5.56
CA TYR A 354 14.81 -7.86 5.85
C TYR A 354 16.05 -7.14 6.39
N ALA A 355 16.45 -6.04 5.76
CA ALA A 355 17.57 -5.23 6.23
C ALA A 355 17.31 -4.64 7.63
N ALA A 356 16.09 -4.19 7.89
CA ALA A 356 15.70 -3.70 9.21
C ALA A 356 15.69 -4.83 10.26
N GLY A 357 15.24 -6.03 9.89
CA GLY A 357 15.30 -7.20 10.77
C GLY A 357 16.74 -7.56 11.14
N LEU A 358 17.66 -7.61 10.17
CA LEU A 358 19.09 -7.84 10.43
C LEU A 358 19.69 -6.78 11.36
N LEU A 359 19.37 -5.50 11.14
CA LEU A 359 19.83 -4.42 11.99
C LEU A 359 19.27 -4.57 13.42
N GLY A 360 18.01 -4.92 13.56
CA GLY A 360 17.37 -5.18 14.86
C GLY A 360 18.01 -6.33 15.61
N ASP A 361 18.32 -7.44 14.92
CA ASP A 361 19.02 -8.59 15.53
C ASP A 361 20.44 -8.21 15.97
N LEU A 362 21.20 -7.48 15.14
CA LEU A 362 22.55 -7.03 15.49
C LEU A 362 22.56 -6.03 16.66
N ALA A 363 21.56 -5.18 16.74
CA ALA A 363 21.46 -4.18 17.79
C ALA A 363 20.79 -4.68 19.07
N GLY A 364 20.09 -5.84 19.03
CA GLY A 364 19.29 -6.35 20.13
C GLY A 364 18.01 -5.54 20.40
N ASP A 365 17.69 -4.55 19.54
CA ASP A 365 16.52 -3.66 19.66
C ASP A 365 15.99 -3.28 18.28
N ILE A 366 14.74 -3.65 18.02
CA ILE A 366 14.08 -3.30 16.76
C ILE A 366 13.77 -1.79 16.64
N GLY A 367 13.75 -1.05 17.74
CA GLY A 367 13.61 0.40 17.75
C GLY A 367 14.72 1.10 16.97
N ILE A 368 15.96 0.58 16.98
CA ILE A 368 17.07 1.09 16.19
C ILE A 368 16.77 0.98 14.69
N SER A 369 16.13 -0.11 14.26
CA SER A 369 15.70 -0.28 12.87
C SER A 369 14.60 0.71 12.46
N LEU A 370 13.67 1.04 13.37
CA LEU A 370 12.65 2.07 13.14
C LEU A 370 13.30 3.46 12.98
N LEU A 371 14.32 3.79 13.78
CA LEU A 371 15.10 5.02 13.64
C LEU A 371 15.90 5.05 12.34
N GLY A 372 16.54 3.94 11.97
CA GLY A 372 17.25 3.81 10.70
C GLY A 372 16.32 4.04 9.50
N ALA A 373 15.12 3.43 9.52
CA ALA A 373 14.10 3.65 8.51
C ALA A 373 13.63 5.12 8.46
N SER A 374 13.48 5.77 9.62
CA SER A 374 13.15 7.19 9.71
C SER A 374 14.26 8.07 9.12
N GLY A 375 15.52 7.71 9.33
CA GLY A 375 16.66 8.38 8.72
C GLY A 375 16.65 8.28 7.18
N LEU A 376 16.33 7.11 6.63
CA LEU A 376 16.17 6.91 5.18
C LEU A 376 15.01 7.73 4.61
N LEU A 377 13.90 7.83 5.33
CA LEU A 377 12.75 8.66 4.95
C LEU A 377 13.13 10.15 4.94
N LEU A 378 13.86 10.64 5.96
CA LEU A 378 14.33 12.02 6.01
C LEU A 378 15.33 12.31 4.89
N LEU A 379 16.26 11.39 4.62
CA LEU A 379 17.16 11.52 3.48
C LEU A 379 16.40 11.63 2.16
N GLY A 380 15.40 10.76 1.98
CA GLY A 380 14.48 10.82 0.84
C GLY A 380 13.73 12.16 0.76
N ALA A 381 13.30 12.70 1.88
CA ALA A 381 12.64 14.01 1.97
C ALA A 381 13.57 15.15 1.53
N VAL A 382 14.80 15.17 2.03
CA VAL A 382 15.82 16.18 1.67
C VAL A 382 16.12 16.11 0.17
N ILE A 383 16.29 14.91 -0.38
CA ILE A 383 16.53 14.73 -1.82
C ILE A 383 15.29 15.21 -2.61
N ALA A 384 14.09 14.84 -2.21
CA ALA A 384 12.87 15.26 -2.89
C ALA A 384 12.69 16.79 -2.89
N LEU A 385 13.12 17.51 -1.84
CA LEU A 385 13.09 18.97 -1.80
C LEU A 385 13.92 19.63 -2.92
N THR A 386 14.96 18.98 -3.41
CA THR A 386 15.77 19.49 -4.52
C THR A 386 15.05 19.43 -5.87
N GLN A 387 13.94 18.71 -5.96
CA GLN A 387 13.15 18.57 -7.18
C GLN A 387 12.40 19.86 -7.50
N LYS A 388 12.86 20.56 -8.50
CA LYS A 388 12.17 21.74 -9.04
C LYS A 388 11.05 21.32 -10.02
N PRO A 389 10.02 22.16 -10.22
CA PRO A 389 9.10 21.98 -11.34
C PRO A 389 9.88 21.93 -12.66
N LEU A 390 9.48 21.07 -13.59
CA LEU A 390 10.14 21.00 -14.89
C LEU A 390 9.82 22.26 -15.73
N PRO A 391 10.81 22.81 -16.46
CA PRO A 391 10.55 23.92 -17.34
C PRO A 391 9.59 23.48 -18.46
N ASN A 392 8.43 24.13 -18.52
CA ASN A 392 7.37 23.96 -19.51
C ASN A 392 6.82 22.52 -19.70
N PRO A 393 5.77 22.11 -19.00
CA PRO A 393 4.77 21.29 -19.64
C PRO A 393 4.02 22.20 -20.64
N PRO A 394 3.72 21.75 -21.87
CA PRO A 394 2.94 22.54 -22.79
C PRO A 394 1.53 22.76 -22.20
N ARG A 395 1.34 23.90 -21.56
CA ARG A 395 0.02 24.44 -21.26
C ARG A 395 -0.61 24.81 -22.56
N GLY A 396 -1.54 23.98 -23.09
CA GLY A 396 -2.43 24.43 -24.13
C GLY A 396 -2.36 23.72 -25.47
N GLN A 397 -2.94 22.54 -25.53
CA GLN A 397 -3.56 22.04 -26.76
C GLN A 397 -5.02 21.59 -26.55
N ILE A 398 -5.62 21.89 -25.41
CA ILE A 398 -7.06 21.58 -25.16
C ILE A 398 -7.95 22.80 -25.56
N ALA A 399 -7.39 23.95 -25.86
CA ALA A 399 -8.15 25.16 -26.14
C ALA A 399 -8.24 25.56 -27.63
N GLN A 400 -7.65 24.83 -28.57
CA GLN A 400 -7.67 25.21 -29.98
C GLN A 400 -8.39 24.26 -30.94
N SER A 401 -8.90 23.10 -30.48
CA SER A 401 -9.76 22.25 -31.35
C SER A 401 -11.25 22.59 -31.26
N GLY A 402 -11.64 23.62 -30.52
CA GLY A 402 -13.04 24.06 -30.39
C GLY A 402 -13.38 25.36 -31.12
N LYS A 403 -12.51 25.83 -32.04
CA LYS A 403 -12.78 27.06 -32.85
C LYS A 403 -12.52 26.92 -34.34
N GLN A 404 -12.59 25.70 -34.84
CA GLN A 404 -12.68 25.44 -36.29
C GLN A 404 -13.66 24.31 -36.51
N GLU A 405 -14.92 24.63 -36.43
CA GLU A 405 -16.03 24.08 -37.22
C GLU A 405 -17.30 24.92 -36.90
#